data_16e72220b1b9dc6dd52497fdbf59e563
#
_entry.id   16e72220b1b9dc6dd52497fdbf59e563
#
_cell.length_a   1.000
_cell.length_b   1.000
_cell.length_c   1.000
_cell.angle_alpha   90.00
_cell.angle_beta   90.00
_cell.angle_gamma   90.00
#
_symmetry.space_group_name_H-M   'P 1'
#
loop_
_entity.id
_entity.type
_entity.pdbx_description
1 polymer ?
#
loop_
_entity_poly.entity_id
_entity_poly.type
_entity_poly.pdbx_seq_one_letter_code
_entity_poly.pdbx_strand_id
1 'polypeptide(L)'
;MGQDEVGYAETVRAAREATGKDPGELAAALDMSYESYRDIESYDDEITSVVSYRDAVTLADLVELDLRRMFGADDTVVTFSDLAAALRVRLGETPLEQLENELGWELAGALADPTTFAEFSLDGLADIAAPLGLDWRHLLPVARRADE
;
A
#
# COMPACT_ATOMS: atom_id res chain seq x y z
N MET A 1 21.80 14.68 -6.33
CA MET A 1 21.41 15.24 -5.30
C MET A 1 20.01 15.11 -4.86
N GLY A 2 19.85 14.98 -3.65
CA GLY A 2 18.56 14.73 -3.08
C GLY A 2 17.56 15.86 -3.22
N GLN A 3 17.99 17.03 -3.64
CA GLN A 3 17.06 18.14 -3.72
C GLN A 3 15.95 17.94 -4.71
N ASP A 4 16.10 17.02 -5.65
CA ASP A 4 15.04 16.75 -6.61
C ASP A 4 14.06 15.70 -6.11
N GLU A 5 14.36 15.09 -4.98
CA GLU A 5 13.47 14.08 -4.42
C GLU A 5 12.35 14.76 -3.66
N VAL A 6 11.13 14.40 -4.03
CA VAL A 6 9.93 14.89 -3.38
C VAL A 6 9.42 13.76 -2.49
N GLY A 7 9.17 14.05 -1.22
CA GLY A 7 8.64 13.06 -0.30
C GLY A 7 7.23 12.62 -0.68
N TYR A 8 6.81 11.48 -0.15
CA TYR A 8 5.50 10.95 -0.45
C TYR A 8 4.39 11.90 -0.04
N ALA A 9 4.53 12.56 1.11
CA ALA A 9 3.51 13.51 1.59
C ALA A 9 3.31 14.64 0.58
N GLU A 10 4.40 15.21 0.08
CA GLU A 10 4.30 16.30 -0.88
C GLU A 10 3.78 15.82 -2.23
N THR A 11 4.14 14.60 -2.64
CA THR A 11 3.65 14.03 -3.88
C THR A 11 2.12 13.86 -3.84
N VAL A 12 1.59 13.39 -2.71
CA VAL A 12 0.15 13.25 -2.53
C VAL A 12 -0.53 14.63 -2.56
N ARG A 13 0.04 15.59 -1.85
CA ARG A 13 -0.51 16.94 -1.81
C ARG A 13 -0.55 17.56 -3.21
N ALA A 14 0.54 17.46 -3.95
CA ALA A 14 0.61 18.02 -5.29
C ALA A 14 -0.41 17.36 -6.22
N ALA A 15 -0.57 16.03 -6.12
CA ALA A 15 -1.55 15.33 -6.92
C ALA A 15 -2.97 15.80 -6.60
N ARG A 16 -3.28 15.95 -5.30
CA ARG A 16 -4.59 16.46 -4.89
C ARG A 16 -4.83 17.86 -5.43
N GLU A 17 -3.85 18.74 -5.28
CA GLU A 17 -3.98 20.12 -5.76
C GLU A 17 -4.21 20.17 -7.26
N ALA A 18 -3.56 19.27 -7.99
CA ALA A 18 -3.73 19.21 -9.44
C ALA A 18 -5.15 18.81 -9.84
N THR A 19 -5.87 18.06 -8.99
CA THR A 19 -7.27 17.71 -9.26
C THR A 19 -8.26 18.75 -8.75
N GLY A 20 -7.79 19.71 -7.97
CA GLY A 20 -8.67 20.72 -7.38
C GLY A 20 -9.49 20.24 -6.19
N LYS A 21 -9.19 19.06 -5.66
CA LYS A 21 -9.95 18.53 -4.53
C LYS A 21 -9.46 19.11 -3.20
N ASP A 22 -10.37 19.21 -2.25
CA ASP A 22 -10.12 19.74 -0.92
C ASP A 22 -9.73 18.61 0.04
N PRO A 23 -8.80 18.83 0.98
CA PRO A 23 -8.44 17.80 1.96
C PRO A 23 -9.63 17.21 2.71
N GLY A 24 -10.60 18.04 3.09
CA GLY A 24 -11.79 17.55 3.78
C GLY A 24 -12.62 16.61 2.92
N GLU A 25 -12.67 16.88 1.63
CA GLU A 25 -13.37 16.04 0.67
C GLU A 25 -12.73 14.65 0.61
N LEU A 26 -11.40 14.59 0.60
CA LEU A 26 -10.69 13.32 0.55
C LEU A 26 -10.81 12.57 1.87
N ALA A 27 -10.74 13.27 3.00
CA ALA A 27 -10.93 12.64 4.29
C ALA A 27 -12.29 11.95 4.36
N ALA A 28 -13.34 12.63 3.90
CA ALA A 28 -14.67 12.06 3.88
C ALA A 28 -14.75 10.83 2.97
N ALA A 29 -14.14 10.92 1.79
CA ALA A 29 -14.16 9.81 0.83
C ALA A 29 -13.42 8.58 1.36
N LEU A 30 -12.39 8.79 2.18
CA LEU A 30 -11.60 7.71 2.77
C LEU A 30 -12.14 7.26 4.14
N ASP A 31 -13.21 7.88 4.59
CA ASP A 31 -13.83 7.57 5.89
C ASP A 31 -12.83 7.74 7.04
N MET A 32 -12.09 8.84 7.01
CA MET A 32 -11.12 9.15 8.06
C MET A 32 -11.31 10.60 8.50
N SER A 33 -10.75 10.95 9.66
CA SER A 33 -10.83 12.32 10.15
C SER A 33 -10.00 13.24 9.27
N TYR A 34 -10.33 14.52 9.29
CA TYR A 34 -9.58 15.54 8.58
C TYR A 34 -8.10 15.53 9.02
N GLU A 35 -7.88 15.39 10.32
CA GLU A 35 -6.53 15.36 10.87
C GLU A 35 -5.73 14.15 10.37
N SER A 36 -6.37 12.98 10.32
CA SER A 36 -5.71 11.78 9.80
C SER A 36 -5.31 11.97 8.34
N TYR A 37 -6.19 12.57 7.54
CA TYR A 37 -5.84 12.83 6.15
C TYR A 37 -4.70 13.84 6.05
N ARG A 38 -4.73 14.90 6.87
CA ARG A 38 -3.67 15.91 6.85
C ARG A 38 -2.31 15.30 7.19
N ASP A 39 -2.28 14.28 8.03
CA ASP A 39 -1.04 13.59 8.35
C ASP A 39 -0.43 12.94 7.11
N ILE A 40 -1.26 12.45 6.19
CA ILE A 40 -0.76 11.86 4.94
C ILE A 40 0.00 12.91 4.12
N GLU A 41 -0.46 14.15 4.15
CA GLU A 41 0.17 15.25 3.41
C GLU A 41 1.27 15.95 4.20
N SER A 42 1.50 15.55 5.44
CA SER A 42 2.48 16.17 6.32
C SER A 42 3.68 15.28 6.62
N TYR A 43 3.48 13.96 6.65
CA TYR A 43 4.52 13.01 7.03
C TYR A 43 4.69 11.94 5.97
N ASP A 44 5.90 11.78 5.47
CA ASP A 44 6.19 10.85 4.37
C ASP A 44 5.89 9.40 4.72
N ASP A 45 6.03 9.01 5.98
CA ASP A 45 5.81 7.64 6.39
C ASP A 45 4.35 7.32 6.70
N GLU A 46 3.47 8.31 6.69
CA GLU A 46 2.06 8.06 7.00
C GLU A 46 1.42 7.11 6.00
N ILE A 47 1.65 7.35 4.70
CA ILE A 47 1.03 6.53 3.66
C ILE A 47 1.54 5.09 3.67
N THR A 48 2.77 4.87 4.16
CA THR A 48 3.33 3.52 4.20
C THR A 48 3.06 2.81 5.52
N SER A 49 3.07 3.54 6.65
CA SER A 49 3.03 2.93 7.97
C SER A 49 1.65 2.91 8.62
N VAL A 50 0.80 3.87 8.30
CA VAL A 50 -0.50 4.02 8.96
C VAL A 50 -1.67 3.70 8.04
N VAL A 51 -1.59 4.15 6.79
CA VAL A 51 -2.69 3.99 5.83
C VAL A 51 -2.69 2.56 5.29
N SER A 52 -3.88 1.94 5.23
CA SER A 52 -3.99 0.60 4.66
C SER A 52 -3.77 0.63 3.15
N TYR A 53 -3.41 -0.54 2.60
CA TYR A 53 -3.28 -0.68 1.15
C TYR A 53 -4.57 -0.20 0.44
N ARG A 54 -5.73 -0.62 0.97
CA ARG A 54 -7.01 -0.22 0.38
C ARG A 54 -7.15 1.30 0.34
N ASP A 55 -6.87 1.97 1.45
CA ASP A 55 -7.02 3.43 1.51
C ASP A 55 -6.00 4.12 0.63
N ALA A 56 -4.77 3.60 0.57
CA ALA A 56 -3.75 4.18 -0.30
C ALA A 56 -4.17 4.10 -1.77
N VAL A 57 -4.72 2.95 -2.18
CA VAL A 57 -5.19 2.77 -3.56
C VAL A 57 -6.39 3.68 -3.85
N THR A 58 -7.33 3.77 -2.91
CA THR A 58 -8.49 4.64 -3.08
C THR A 58 -8.05 6.10 -3.20
N LEU A 59 -7.13 6.53 -2.34
CA LEU A 59 -6.60 7.89 -2.40
C LEU A 59 -5.94 8.15 -3.76
N ALA A 60 -5.11 7.21 -4.21
CA ALA A 60 -4.42 7.37 -5.48
C ALA A 60 -5.41 7.52 -6.65
N ASP A 61 -6.50 6.74 -6.62
CA ASP A 61 -7.53 6.86 -7.65
C ASP A 61 -8.20 8.24 -7.60
N LEU A 62 -8.47 8.74 -6.40
CA LEU A 62 -9.17 10.02 -6.23
C LEU A 62 -8.32 11.20 -6.72
N VAL A 63 -7.00 11.12 -6.59
CA VAL A 63 -6.10 12.21 -6.99
C VAL A 63 -5.30 11.88 -8.25
N GLU A 64 -5.64 10.79 -8.92
CA GLU A 64 -5.01 10.38 -10.18
C GLU A 64 -3.50 10.20 -10.03
N LEU A 65 -3.09 9.56 -8.93
CA LEU A 65 -1.69 9.33 -8.60
C LEU A 65 -1.31 7.89 -8.96
N ASP A 66 -0.19 7.72 -9.63
CA ASP A 66 0.34 6.40 -9.96
C ASP A 66 1.26 5.93 -8.82
N LEU A 67 0.74 5.05 -7.95
CA LEU A 67 1.50 4.56 -6.80
C LEU A 67 2.74 3.78 -7.24
N ARG A 68 2.65 2.98 -8.28
CA ARG A 68 3.80 2.21 -8.74
C ARG A 68 4.95 3.13 -9.15
N ARG A 69 4.61 4.21 -9.81
CA ARG A 69 5.61 5.20 -10.21
C ARG A 69 6.18 5.93 -9.00
N MET A 70 5.31 6.32 -8.07
CA MET A 70 5.76 7.04 -6.88
C MET A 70 6.73 6.20 -6.06
N PHE A 71 6.47 4.88 -5.92
CA PHE A 71 7.31 3.99 -5.13
C PHE A 71 8.40 3.32 -5.96
N GLY A 72 8.46 3.58 -7.26
CA GLY A 72 9.54 3.06 -8.11
C GLY A 72 9.40 1.60 -8.49
N ALA A 73 8.18 1.09 -8.62
CA ALA A 73 7.96 -0.29 -9.02
C ALA A 73 8.23 -0.46 -10.52
N ASP A 74 8.77 -1.62 -10.89
CA ASP A 74 8.94 -1.98 -12.29
C ASP A 74 7.62 -2.59 -12.82
N ASP A 75 7.67 -3.27 -13.97
CA ASP A 75 6.46 -3.81 -14.60
C ASP A 75 5.98 -5.14 -14.03
N THR A 76 6.72 -5.70 -13.08
CA THR A 76 6.36 -6.97 -12.46
C THR A 76 5.08 -6.80 -11.62
N VAL A 77 4.16 -7.74 -11.75
CA VAL A 77 2.90 -7.73 -11.00
C VAL A 77 2.80 -8.99 -10.16
N VAL A 78 2.52 -8.82 -8.87
CA VAL A 78 2.26 -9.91 -7.94
C VAL A 78 0.86 -9.65 -7.36
N THR A 79 0.02 -10.67 -7.34
CA THR A 79 -1.33 -10.54 -6.78
C THR A 79 -1.32 -10.95 -5.31
N PHE A 80 -2.39 -10.60 -4.60
CA PHE A 80 -2.56 -11.08 -3.23
C PHE A 80 -2.67 -12.60 -3.19
N SER A 81 -3.24 -13.21 -4.24
CA SER A 81 -3.28 -14.67 -4.35
C SER A 81 -1.87 -15.25 -4.48
N ASP A 82 -0.99 -14.58 -5.21
CA ASP A 82 0.40 -15.01 -5.34
C ASP A 82 1.11 -14.91 -3.98
N LEU A 83 0.84 -13.85 -3.23
CA LEU A 83 1.42 -13.69 -1.90
C LEU A 83 0.94 -14.79 -0.96
N ALA A 84 -0.36 -15.09 -0.99
CA ALA A 84 -0.92 -16.17 -0.18
C ALA A 84 -0.30 -17.53 -0.58
N ALA A 85 -0.11 -17.76 -1.87
CA ALA A 85 0.51 -18.99 -2.34
C ALA A 85 1.94 -19.13 -1.82
N ALA A 86 2.71 -18.05 -1.85
CA ALA A 86 4.07 -18.05 -1.34
C ALA A 86 4.10 -18.35 0.17
N LEU A 87 3.15 -17.80 0.92
CA LEU A 87 3.03 -18.09 2.34
C LEU A 87 2.70 -19.55 2.58
N ARG A 88 1.82 -20.15 1.77
CA ARG A 88 1.47 -21.56 1.93
C ARG A 88 2.65 -22.47 1.68
N VAL A 89 3.56 -22.10 0.79
CA VAL A 89 4.80 -22.85 0.59
C VAL A 89 5.62 -22.85 1.88
N ARG A 90 5.73 -21.69 2.55
CA ARG A 90 6.45 -21.59 3.82
C ARG A 90 5.75 -22.41 4.90
N LEU A 91 4.42 -22.47 4.88
CA LEU A 91 3.66 -23.24 5.86
C LEU A 91 3.88 -24.74 5.73
N GLY A 92 4.38 -25.21 4.61
CA GLY A 92 4.78 -26.60 4.47
C GLY A 92 5.97 -26.97 5.35
N GLU A 93 6.74 -25.98 5.81
CA GLU A 93 7.92 -26.16 6.62
C GLU A 93 7.83 -25.50 7.99
N THR A 94 6.98 -24.49 8.14
CA THR A 94 6.89 -23.67 9.34
C THR A 94 5.44 -23.59 9.81
N PRO A 95 5.14 -23.94 11.08
CA PRO A 95 3.77 -23.79 11.58
C PRO A 95 3.29 -22.35 11.48
N LEU A 96 1.97 -22.17 11.29
CA LEU A 96 1.38 -20.85 11.12
C LEU A 96 1.72 -19.92 12.27
N GLU A 97 1.58 -20.38 13.50
CA GLU A 97 1.85 -19.53 14.67
C GLU A 97 3.30 -19.03 14.67
N GLN A 98 4.23 -19.91 14.33
CA GLN A 98 5.63 -19.52 14.26
C GLN A 98 5.87 -18.51 13.14
N LEU A 99 5.26 -18.74 11.98
CA LEU A 99 5.40 -17.82 10.85
C LEU A 99 4.83 -16.47 11.18
N GLU A 100 3.67 -16.41 11.83
CA GLU A 100 3.07 -15.15 12.27
C GLU A 100 3.98 -14.40 13.23
N ASN A 101 4.62 -15.12 14.14
CA ASN A 101 5.56 -14.50 15.08
C ASN A 101 6.79 -13.94 14.36
N GLU A 102 7.32 -14.70 13.38
CA GLU A 102 8.49 -14.25 12.63
C GLU A 102 8.20 -13.01 11.80
N LEU A 103 7.03 -12.95 11.18
CA LEU A 103 6.65 -11.85 10.32
C LEU A 103 6.02 -10.68 11.07
N GLY A 104 5.53 -10.91 12.29
CA GLY A 104 4.93 -9.87 13.10
C GLY A 104 3.49 -9.57 12.75
N TRP A 105 2.80 -10.43 12.01
CA TRP A 105 1.43 -10.18 11.54
C TRP A 105 0.59 -11.43 11.64
N GLU A 106 -0.71 -11.25 11.88
CA GLU A 106 -1.67 -12.36 11.84
C GLU A 106 -2.03 -12.64 10.38
N LEU A 107 -1.93 -13.89 9.98
CA LEU A 107 -2.05 -14.26 8.57
C LEU A 107 -3.26 -15.15 8.26
N ALA A 108 -3.88 -15.75 9.28
CA ALA A 108 -4.96 -16.72 9.04
C ALA A 108 -6.08 -16.16 8.17
N GLY A 109 -6.52 -14.93 8.44
CA GLY A 109 -7.60 -14.31 7.67
C GLY A 109 -7.20 -14.08 6.22
N ALA A 110 -5.98 -13.61 6.01
CA ALA A 110 -5.49 -13.32 4.65
C ALA A 110 -5.24 -14.60 3.86
N LEU A 111 -4.86 -15.69 4.53
CA LEU A 111 -4.70 -16.97 3.86
C LEU A 111 -6.05 -17.55 3.45
N ALA A 112 -7.09 -17.32 4.25
CA ALA A 112 -8.44 -17.76 3.91
C ALA A 112 -9.04 -16.91 2.80
N ASP A 113 -8.75 -15.61 2.82
CA ASP A 113 -9.25 -14.66 1.83
C ASP A 113 -8.15 -13.66 1.50
N PRO A 114 -7.41 -13.84 0.40
CA PRO A 114 -6.28 -12.98 0.08
C PRO A 114 -6.63 -11.50 -0.05
N THR A 115 -7.88 -11.14 -0.33
CA THR A 115 -8.26 -9.73 -0.39
C THR A 115 -8.09 -9.04 0.96
N THR A 116 -8.00 -9.79 2.05
CA THR A 116 -7.76 -9.25 3.38
C THR A 116 -6.40 -8.55 3.48
N PHE A 117 -5.44 -8.90 2.62
CA PHE A 117 -4.16 -8.20 2.59
C PHE A 117 -4.33 -6.70 2.33
N ALA A 118 -5.44 -6.29 1.71
CA ALA A 118 -5.72 -4.88 1.46
C ALA A 118 -5.92 -4.07 2.76
N GLU A 119 -6.19 -4.74 3.87
CA GLU A 119 -6.34 -4.07 5.17
C GLU A 119 -5.00 -3.78 5.85
N PHE A 120 -3.91 -4.33 5.33
CA PHE A 120 -2.58 -4.13 5.90
C PHE A 120 -2.00 -2.82 5.37
N SER A 121 -1.13 -2.18 6.17
CA SER A 121 -0.37 -1.03 5.69
C SER A 121 0.64 -1.50 4.64
N LEU A 122 1.18 -0.56 3.87
CA LEU A 122 2.20 -0.92 2.89
C LEU A 122 3.45 -1.48 3.57
N ASP A 123 3.83 -0.94 4.73
CA ASP A 123 4.95 -1.49 5.51
C ASP A 123 4.66 -2.91 5.98
N GLY A 124 3.41 -3.18 6.38
CA GLY A 124 3.02 -4.53 6.76
C GLY A 124 3.16 -5.50 5.62
N LEU A 125 2.74 -5.10 4.42
CA LEU A 125 2.90 -5.95 3.24
C LEU A 125 4.38 -6.16 2.92
N ALA A 126 5.21 -5.13 3.09
CA ALA A 126 6.65 -5.26 2.88
C ALA A 126 7.26 -6.26 3.86
N ASP A 127 6.86 -6.20 5.13
CA ASP A 127 7.34 -7.13 6.15
C ASP A 127 7.01 -8.57 5.82
N ILE A 128 5.86 -8.81 5.20
CA ILE A 128 5.44 -10.15 4.81
C ILE A 128 6.13 -10.60 3.53
N ALA A 129 6.25 -9.71 2.56
CA ALA A 129 6.76 -10.05 1.24
C ALA A 129 8.27 -10.30 1.22
N ALA A 130 9.04 -9.50 1.96
CA ALA A 130 10.50 -9.54 1.89
C ALA A 130 11.08 -10.92 2.22
N PRO A 131 10.66 -11.59 3.31
CA PRO A 131 11.21 -12.93 3.61
C PRO A 131 10.82 -13.97 2.58
N LEU A 132 9.80 -13.70 1.76
CA LEU A 132 9.37 -14.61 0.70
C LEU A 132 10.06 -14.34 -0.63
N GLY A 133 10.97 -13.36 -0.66
CA GLY A 133 11.65 -12.99 -1.89
C GLY A 133 10.80 -12.18 -2.84
N LEU A 134 9.72 -11.57 -2.34
CA LEU A 134 8.82 -10.76 -3.15
C LEU A 134 9.00 -9.29 -2.82
N ASP A 135 8.75 -8.43 -3.81
CA ASP A 135 8.79 -6.98 -3.63
C ASP A 135 7.35 -6.50 -3.45
N TRP A 136 7.06 -5.88 -2.30
CA TRP A 136 5.71 -5.42 -1.99
C TRP A 136 5.17 -4.43 -3.03
N ARG A 137 6.07 -3.68 -3.68
CA ARG A 137 5.66 -2.70 -4.69
C ARG A 137 4.97 -3.36 -5.88
N HIS A 138 5.28 -4.63 -6.13
CA HIS A 138 4.64 -5.39 -7.21
C HIS A 138 3.18 -5.71 -6.91
N LEU A 139 2.76 -5.55 -5.64
CA LEU A 139 1.35 -5.72 -5.25
C LEU A 139 0.51 -4.50 -5.57
N LEU A 140 1.13 -3.35 -5.85
CA LEU A 140 0.40 -2.14 -6.16
C LEU A 140 -0.31 -2.28 -7.50
N PRO A 141 -1.51 -1.69 -7.64
CA PRO A 141 -2.26 -1.82 -8.91
C PRO A 141 -1.57 -1.03 -10.02
N VAL A 142 -1.73 -1.52 -11.24
CA VAL A 142 -1.28 -0.79 -12.42
C VAL A 142 -2.25 0.37 -12.64
N ALA A 143 -1.73 1.58 -12.76
CA ALA A 143 -2.56 2.76 -12.94
C ALA A 143 -3.30 2.69 -14.29
N ARG A 144 -4.55 3.12 -14.27
CA ARG A 144 -5.33 3.21 -15.51
C ARG A 144 -4.88 4.42 -16.30
N ARG A 145 -4.86 4.25 -17.60
CA ARG A 145 -4.61 5.37 -18.50
C ARG A 145 -5.93 5.97 -18.93
N ALA A 146 -5.89 7.26 -19.28
CA ALA A 146 -7.12 7.96 -19.64
C ALA A 146 -7.77 7.38 -20.89
N ASP A 147 -7.03 6.69 -21.71
CA ASP A 147 -7.53 6.12 -22.96
C ASP A 147 -7.93 4.65 -22.83
N GLU A 148 -7.97 4.12 -21.64
CA GLU A 148 -8.36 2.73 -21.42
C GLU A 148 -9.84 2.59 -21.03
#